data_cb96acf31bbce776fd87a52e9fc764dd
#
_entry.id   cb96acf31bbce776fd87a52e9fc764dd
#
_cell.length_a   1.000
_cell.length_b   1.000
_cell.length_c   1.000
_cell.angle_alpha   90.00
_cell.angle_beta   90.00
_cell.angle_gamma   90.00
#
_symmetry.space_group_name_H-M   'P 1'
#
loop_
_entity.id
_entity.type
_entity.pdbx_description
1 polymer ?
#
loop_
_entity_poly.entity_id
_entity_poly.type
_entity_poly.pdbx_seq_one_letter_code
_entity_poly.pdbx_strand_id
1 'polypeptide(L)'
;MSDSRGYEKVAHLYDLFDKKKNIEFFYQYAREAGEILDIGAGTGRIAIPIARRGIKVYCVEPSPAMRSEFLKKLSWETDIKDNIKLIEGDAISFDFGRTFPAAFLSGCFEHFINDDERLLSLLNINKHLILNGILVFDVLVGLMDDSPLSPAGVVSKGEIEYRRFVGGKVLPDKKKSVILIFEEYRGGKLVNRIEEHSTIGIIDRNRIHSLLNESGFKVNKEFGNYDYTPYKEGDETLIIEAAKVK
;
A
#
# COMPACT_ATOMS: atom_id res chain seq x y z
N MET A 1 3.99 2.16 -22.47
CA MET A 1 3.87 0.77 -21.96
C MET A 1 3.46 0.91 -20.51
N SER A 2 2.29 0.41 -20.11
CA SER A 2 1.90 0.47 -18.70
C SER A 2 2.88 -0.40 -17.93
N ASP A 3 3.68 0.24 -17.09
CA ASP A 3 4.58 -0.45 -16.17
C ASP A 3 3.68 -1.22 -15.21
N SER A 4 3.52 -2.54 -15.41
CA SER A 4 2.66 -3.35 -14.57
C SER A 4 3.28 -3.35 -13.18
N ARG A 5 2.58 -2.76 -12.21
CA ARG A 5 3.05 -2.70 -10.82
C ARG A 5 2.93 -4.05 -10.10
N GLY A 6 2.76 -5.13 -10.88
CA GLY A 6 2.87 -6.50 -10.42
C GLY A 6 1.61 -7.12 -9.80
N TYR A 7 0.42 -6.61 -10.12
CA TYR A 7 -0.83 -7.15 -9.54
C TYR A 7 -1.93 -7.43 -10.58
N GLU A 8 -1.65 -7.21 -11.86
CA GLU A 8 -2.68 -7.25 -12.91
C GLU A 8 -3.34 -8.64 -13.05
N LYS A 9 -2.56 -9.72 -12.92
CA LYS A 9 -3.09 -11.08 -13.03
C LYS A 9 -3.55 -11.67 -11.70
N VAL A 10 -3.13 -11.08 -10.56
CA VAL A 10 -3.27 -11.69 -9.22
C VAL A 10 -4.07 -10.85 -8.22
N ALA A 11 -4.68 -9.74 -8.66
CA ALA A 11 -5.48 -8.88 -7.79
C ALA A 11 -6.55 -9.65 -7.00
N HIS A 12 -7.19 -10.64 -7.60
CA HIS A 12 -8.22 -11.49 -6.98
C HIS A 12 -7.67 -12.45 -5.91
N LEU A 13 -6.35 -12.68 -5.88
CA LEU A 13 -5.65 -13.51 -4.88
C LEU A 13 -4.98 -12.67 -3.79
N TYR A 14 -4.87 -11.35 -4.00
CA TYR A 14 -4.10 -10.46 -3.14
C TYR A 14 -4.50 -10.58 -1.66
N ASP A 15 -5.79 -10.44 -1.38
CA ASP A 15 -6.29 -10.46 0.01
C ASP A 15 -6.19 -11.84 0.68
N LEU A 16 -6.11 -12.93 -0.08
CA LEU A 16 -5.99 -14.28 0.50
C LEU A 16 -4.71 -14.45 1.31
N PHE A 17 -3.65 -13.75 0.90
CA PHE A 17 -2.33 -13.86 1.52
C PHE A 17 -1.97 -12.68 2.41
N ASP A 18 -2.85 -11.69 2.51
CA ASP A 18 -2.59 -10.55 3.39
C ASP A 18 -2.86 -10.92 4.84
N LYS A 19 -1.78 -10.94 5.63
CA LYS A 19 -1.79 -11.21 7.07
C LYS A 19 -1.54 -9.94 7.90
N LYS A 20 -1.46 -8.76 7.27
CA LYS A 20 -1.16 -7.51 7.97
C LYS A 20 -2.29 -7.16 8.94
N LYS A 21 -1.98 -7.09 10.21
CA LYS A 21 -2.91 -6.66 11.27
C LYS A 21 -2.87 -5.13 11.44
N ASN A 22 -2.94 -4.39 10.35
CA ASN A 22 -2.75 -2.93 10.35
C ASN A 22 -4.04 -2.12 10.25
N ILE A 23 -5.19 -2.75 10.07
CA ILE A 23 -6.48 -2.03 9.95
C ILE A 23 -6.76 -1.21 11.20
N GLU A 24 -6.54 -1.77 12.39
CA GLU A 24 -6.80 -1.06 13.65
C GLU A 24 -5.84 0.13 13.83
N PHE A 25 -4.58 -0.03 13.45
CA PHE A 25 -3.61 1.06 13.46
C PHE A 25 -4.08 2.25 12.61
N PHE A 26 -4.43 2.02 11.34
CA PHE A 26 -4.93 3.07 10.46
C PHE A 26 -6.30 3.63 10.90
N TYR A 27 -7.15 2.79 11.48
CA TYR A 27 -8.44 3.23 11.97
C TYR A 27 -8.32 4.26 13.12
N GLN A 28 -7.34 4.16 13.99
CA GLN A 28 -7.17 5.15 15.06
C GLN A 28 -6.92 6.55 14.47
N TYR A 29 -6.08 6.68 13.44
CA TYR A 29 -5.86 7.94 12.72
C TYR A 29 -7.13 8.40 11.96
N ALA A 30 -7.81 7.46 11.30
CA ALA A 30 -9.05 7.78 10.58
C ALA A 30 -10.16 8.29 11.51
N ARG A 31 -10.29 7.69 12.69
CA ARG A 31 -11.26 8.10 13.71
C ARG A 31 -11.00 9.52 14.21
N GLU A 32 -9.75 9.88 14.45
CA GLU A 32 -9.35 11.22 14.88
C GLU A 32 -9.57 12.24 13.77
N ALA A 33 -9.32 11.86 12.51
CA ALA A 33 -9.46 12.72 11.35
C ALA A 33 -10.91 12.91 10.90
N GLY A 34 -11.80 11.93 11.10
CA GLY A 34 -13.21 11.95 10.67
C GLY A 34 -13.43 11.65 9.19
N GLU A 35 -12.47 11.96 8.33
CA GLU A 35 -12.40 11.56 6.92
C GLU A 35 -10.94 11.42 6.49
N ILE A 36 -10.66 10.57 5.50
CA ILE A 36 -9.31 10.28 5.06
C ILE A 36 -9.17 10.16 3.54
N LEU A 37 -7.93 10.34 3.07
CA LEU A 37 -7.47 10.02 1.74
C LEU A 37 -6.62 8.75 1.78
N ASP A 38 -7.00 7.70 1.03
CA ASP A 38 -6.28 6.43 0.92
C ASP A 38 -5.67 6.32 -0.48
N ILE A 39 -4.34 6.40 -0.56
CA ILE A 39 -3.57 6.47 -1.81
C ILE A 39 -2.92 5.11 -2.07
N GLY A 40 -3.15 4.54 -3.26
CA GLY A 40 -2.84 3.14 -3.54
C GLY A 40 -3.78 2.21 -2.78
N ALA A 41 -5.08 2.52 -2.80
CA ALA A 41 -6.09 1.82 -2.00
C ALA A 41 -6.25 0.33 -2.36
N GLY A 42 -5.67 -0.10 -3.50
CA GLY A 42 -5.65 -1.49 -3.92
C GLY A 42 -7.04 -2.08 -4.06
N THR A 43 -7.25 -3.19 -3.41
CA THR A 43 -8.55 -3.89 -3.36
C THR A 43 -9.50 -3.34 -2.29
N GLY A 44 -9.19 -2.19 -1.66
CA GLY A 44 -9.98 -1.61 -0.58
C GLY A 44 -9.76 -2.26 0.80
N ARG A 45 -8.65 -2.92 0.99
CA ARG A 45 -8.33 -3.67 2.21
C ARG A 45 -8.35 -2.80 3.48
N ILE A 46 -7.89 -1.55 3.39
CA ILE A 46 -7.94 -0.55 4.47
C ILE A 46 -9.25 0.24 4.40
N ALA A 47 -9.62 0.72 3.22
CA ALA A 47 -10.76 1.61 3.02
C ALA A 47 -12.10 1.00 3.46
N ILE A 48 -12.39 -0.24 3.06
CA ILE A 48 -13.69 -0.89 3.36
C ILE A 48 -13.90 -1.06 4.87
N PRO A 49 -12.97 -1.64 5.66
CA PRO A 49 -13.14 -1.74 7.12
C PRO A 49 -13.28 -0.39 7.84
N ILE A 50 -12.60 0.65 7.36
CA ILE A 50 -12.70 2.00 7.92
C ILE A 50 -14.08 2.59 7.60
N ALA A 51 -14.55 2.46 6.35
CA ALA A 51 -15.86 2.96 5.94
C ALA A 51 -17.01 2.26 6.66
N ARG A 52 -16.90 0.97 6.98
CA ARG A 52 -17.89 0.25 7.83
C ARG A 52 -18.04 0.82 9.23
N ARG A 53 -17.05 1.58 9.71
CA ARG A 53 -17.08 2.28 11.01
C ARG A 53 -17.55 3.74 10.88
N GLY A 54 -18.15 4.10 9.73
CA GLY A 54 -18.80 5.41 9.49
C GLY A 54 -17.84 6.52 9.03
N ILE A 55 -16.57 6.22 8.76
CA ILE A 55 -15.60 7.20 8.29
C ILE A 55 -15.67 7.32 6.76
N LYS A 56 -15.63 8.54 6.24
CA LYS A 56 -15.54 8.79 4.79
C LYS A 56 -14.12 8.55 4.29
N VAL A 57 -13.99 7.74 3.23
CA VAL A 57 -12.72 7.38 2.64
C VAL A 57 -12.69 7.76 1.16
N TYR A 58 -11.73 8.58 0.79
CA TYR A 58 -11.48 8.98 -0.59
C TYR A 58 -10.27 8.18 -1.08
N CYS A 59 -10.48 7.34 -2.10
CA CYS A 59 -9.54 6.34 -2.54
C CYS A 59 -8.98 6.67 -3.92
N VAL A 60 -7.67 6.53 -4.07
CA VAL A 60 -6.97 6.62 -5.36
C VAL A 60 -6.29 5.29 -5.64
N GLU A 61 -6.52 4.69 -6.81
CA GLU A 61 -5.88 3.44 -7.20
C GLU A 61 -5.59 3.43 -8.71
N PRO A 62 -4.33 3.27 -9.14
CA PRO A 62 -3.97 3.27 -10.56
C PRO A 62 -4.30 1.96 -11.29
N SER A 63 -4.22 0.78 -10.61
CA SER A 63 -4.40 -0.51 -11.25
C SER A 63 -5.87 -0.80 -11.56
N PRO A 64 -6.24 -1.04 -12.84
CA PRO A 64 -7.60 -1.45 -13.21
C PRO A 64 -8.01 -2.76 -12.54
N ALA A 65 -7.10 -3.73 -12.42
CA ALA A 65 -7.37 -5.03 -11.80
C ALA A 65 -7.68 -4.89 -10.30
N MET A 66 -6.89 -4.08 -9.57
CA MET A 66 -7.13 -3.78 -8.16
C MET A 66 -8.45 -3.03 -7.97
N ARG A 67 -8.73 -1.99 -8.78
CA ARG A 67 -10.01 -1.27 -8.74
C ARG A 67 -11.21 -2.19 -9.00
N SER A 68 -11.07 -3.13 -9.95
CA SER A 68 -12.13 -4.11 -10.25
C SER A 68 -12.47 -4.97 -9.03
N GLU A 69 -11.45 -5.49 -8.33
CA GLU A 69 -11.67 -6.27 -7.10
C GLU A 69 -12.21 -5.40 -5.96
N PHE A 70 -11.79 -4.14 -5.85
CA PHE A 70 -12.35 -3.20 -4.88
C PHE A 70 -13.85 -2.98 -5.14
N LEU A 71 -14.23 -2.64 -6.38
CA LEU A 71 -15.62 -2.40 -6.75
C LEU A 71 -16.49 -3.65 -6.58
N LYS A 72 -15.95 -4.84 -6.90
CA LYS A 72 -16.61 -6.10 -6.65
C LYS A 72 -16.90 -6.31 -5.17
N LYS A 73 -15.93 -6.08 -4.27
CA LYS A 73 -16.16 -6.15 -2.82
C LYS A 73 -17.18 -5.10 -2.37
N LEU A 74 -17.05 -3.86 -2.85
CA LEU A 74 -17.95 -2.77 -2.50
C LEU A 74 -19.39 -3.03 -2.99
N SER A 75 -19.59 -3.80 -4.06
CA SER A 75 -20.94 -4.18 -4.54
C SER A 75 -21.75 -4.99 -3.53
N TRP A 76 -21.06 -5.69 -2.60
CA TRP A 76 -21.68 -6.48 -1.52
C TRP A 76 -21.91 -5.64 -0.25
N GLU A 77 -21.46 -4.38 -0.23
CA GLU A 77 -21.42 -3.48 0.92
C GLU A 77 -22.42 -2.32 0.72
N THR A 78 -23.72 -2.63 0.76
CA THR A 78 -24.78 -1.64 0.45
C THR A 78 -24.76 -0.41 1.36
N ASP A 79 -24.39 -0.61 2.64
CA ASP A 79 -24.54 0.41 3.69
C ASP A 79 -23.40 1.42 3.75
N ILE A 80 -22.28 1.13 3.06
CA ILE A 80 -21.08 1.98 3.11
C ILE A 80 -20.71 2.63 1.77
N LYS A 81 -21.50 2.41 0.71
CA LYS A 81 -21.18 2.96 -0.62
C LYS A 81 -21.00 4.47 -0.62
N ASP A 82 -21.80 5.18 0.17
CA ASP A 82 -21.74 6.63 0.28
C ASP A 82 -20.54 7.12 1.12
N ASN A 83 -19.90 6.21 1.85
CA ASN A 83 -18.70 6.51 2.62
C ASN A 83 -17.41 6.31 1.83
N ILE A 84 -17.47 5.74 0.61
CA ILE A 84 -16.30 5.49 -0.21
C ILE A 84 -16.41 6.20 -1.55
N LYS A 85 -15.39 7.01 -1.88
CA LYS A 85 -15.22 7.60 -3.21
C LYS A 85 -13.93 7.09 -3.81
N LEU A 86 -14.02 6.21 -4.80
CA LEU A 86 -12.86 5.65 -5.52
C LEU A 86 -12.69 6.35 -6.87
N ILE A 87 -11.47 6.83 -7.15
CA ILE A 87 -11.09 7.35 -8.46
C ILE A 87 -9.91 6.56 -9.04
N GLU A 88 -9.84 6.53 -10.35
CA GLU A 88 -8.63 6.15 -11.07
C GLU A 88 -7.61 7.27 -10.98
N GLY A 89 -6.36 6.94 -10.65
CA GLY A 89 -5.29 7.90 -10.56
C GLY A 89 -4.05 7.31 -9.89
N ASP A 90 -2.95 8.00 -10.03
CA ASP A 90 -1.71 7.70 -9.33
C ASP A 90 -1.39 8.79 -8.29
N ALA A 91 -0.42 8.50 -7.42
CA ALA A 91 -0.04 9.40 -6.34
C ALA A 91 0.53 10.74 -6.81
N ILE A 92 1.07 10.81 -8.04
CA ILE A 92 1.69 12.01 -8.60
C ILE A 92 0.64 13.00 -9.12
N SER A 93 -0.48 12.49 -9.67
CA SER A 93 -1.37 13.28 -10.52
C SER A 93 -2.85 13.31 -10.10
N PHE A 94 -3.25 12.52 -9.08
CA PHE A 94 -4.66 12.56 -8.63
C PHE A 94 -5.07 13.97 -8.18
N ASP A 95 -6.34 14.29 -8.34
CA ASP A 95 -6.92 15.53 -7.83
C ASP A 95 -8.38 15.31 -7.39
N PHE A 96 -8.67 15.59 -6.14
CA PHE A 96 -10.03 15.63 -5.60
C PHE A 96 -10.62 17.05 -5.54
N GLY A 97 -9.84 18.10 -5.88
CA GLY A 97 -10.24 19.50 -5.78
C GLY A 97 -10.48 19.96 -4.33
N ARG A 98 -9.94 19.25 -3.35
CA ARG A 98 -10.10 19.56 -1.93
C ARG A 98 -8.94 19.04 -1.08
N THR A 99 -8.91 19.44 0.18
CA THR A 99 -7.93 18.98 1.17
C THR A 99 -8.55 18.05 2.21
N PHE A 100 -7.72 17.24 2.86
CA PHE A 100 -8.08 16.22 3.84
C PHE A 100 -7.30 16.39 5.14
N PRO A 101 -7.85 16.00 6.30
CA PRO A 101 -7.13 16.03 7.57
C PRO A 101 -6.10 14.91 7.71
N ALA A 102 -6.26 13.78 7.01
CA ALA A 102 -5.28 12.71 6.99
C ALA A 102 -5.21 12.00 5.64
N ALA A 103 -4.03 11.48 5.32
CA ALA A 103 -3.76 10.65 4.14
C ALA A 103 -2.97 9.40 4.53
N PHE A 104 -3.27 8.28 3.87
CA PHE A 104 -2.61 7.00 4.08
C PHE A 104 -1.97 6.50 2.78
N LEU A 105 -0.78 5.85 2.91
CA LEU A 105 -0.16 5.03 1.89
C LEU A 105 0.26 3.71 2.54
N SER A 106 -0.54 2.67 2.43
CA SER A 106 -0.22 1.38 3.03
C SER A 106 0.23 0.35 2.01
N GLY A 107 1.50 -0.08 2.13
CA GLY A 107 2.11 -1.11 1.28
C GLY A 107 2.25 -0.70 -0.18
N CYS A 108 2.50 0.58 -0.45
CA CYS A 108 2.65 1.07 -1.81
C CYS A 108 3.83 2.05 -2.02
N PHE A 109 4.50 2.52 -0.97
CA PHE A 109 5.61 3.47 -1.11
C PHE A 109 6.79 2.91 -1.91
N GLU A 110 7.04 1.62 -1.83
CA GLU A 110 8.09 0.92 -2.60
C GLU A 110 7.83 0.92 -4.11
N HIS A 111 6.59 1.13 -4.54
CA HIS A 111 6.25 1.21 -5.96
C HIS A 111 6.68 2.53 -6.62
N PHE A 112 7.10 3.51 -5.84
CA PHE A 112 7.81 4.69 -6.34
C PHE A 112 9.29 4.31 -6.54
N ILE A 113 9.67 4.02 -7.78
CA ILE A 113 10.95 3.35 -8.09
C ILE A 113 12.17 4.28 -8.08
N ASN A 114 11.97 5.58 -7.93
CA ASN A 114 13.04 6.59 -7.87
C ASN A 114 12.60 7.78 -7.00
N ASP A 115 13.56 8.65 -6.70
CA ASP A 115 13.34 9.80 -5.81
C ASP A 115 12.47 10.89 -6.43
N ASP A 116 12.46 11.02 -7.76
CA ASP A 116 11.60 12.00 -8.45
C ASP A 116 10.12 11.60 -8.29
N GLU A 117 9.78 10.33 -8.50
CA GLU A 117 8.43 9.83 -8.28
C GLU A 117 8.00 9.98 -6.83
N ARG A 118 8.89 9.67 -5.87
CA ARG A 118 8.63 9.85 -4.43
C ARG A 118 8.36 11.29 -4.08
N LEU A 119 9.22 12.20 -4.53
CA LEU A 119 9.08 13.64 -4.27
C LEU A 119 7.80 14.19 -4.88
N LEU A 120 7.52 13.91 -6.16
CA LEU A 120 6.31 14.36 -6.83
C LEU A 120 5.05 13.83 -6.16
N SER A 121 5.04 12.56 -5.74
CA SER A 121 3.93 11.96 -4.99
C SER A 121 3.73 12.67 -3.65
N LEU A 122 4.80 12.87 -2.87
CA LEU A 122 4.72 13.55 -1.58
C LEU A 122 4.26 15.01 -1.71
N LEU A 123 4.70 15.73 -2.74
CA LEU A 123 4.25 17.10 -3.03
C LEU A 123 2.75 17.13 -3.39
N ASN A 124 2.28 16.18 -4.20
CA ASN A 124 0.86 16.11 -4.53
C ASN A 124 0.02 15.74 -3.31
N ILE A 125 0.49 14.81 -2.46
CA ILE A 125 -0.18 14.47 -1.20
C ILE A 125 -0.21 15.69 -0.26
N ASN A 126 0.88 16.43 -0.15
CA ASN A 126 0.94 17.65 0.63
C ASN A 126 -0.10 18.67 0.17
N LYS A 127 -0.24 18.90 -1.15
CA LYS A 127 -1.27 19.78 -1.74
C LYS A 127 -2.68 19.38 -1.30
N HIS A 128 -2.95 18.08 -1.09
CA HIS A 128 -4.25 17.55 -0.70
C HIS A 128 -4.45 17.41 0.82
N LEU A 129 -3.51 17.82 1.65
CA LEU A 129 -3.69 17.87 3.10
C LEU A 129 -3.93 19.31 3.59
N ILE A 130 -4.76 19.47 4.62
CA ILE A 130 -4.84 20.73 5.38
C ILE A 130 -3.52 20.98 6.11
N LEU A 131 -3.28 22.23 6.53
CA LEU A 131 -2.15 22.54 7.42
C LEU A 131 -2.28 21.73 8.72
N ASN A 132 -1.20 21.14 9.19
CA ASN A 132 -1.13 20.14 10.26
C ASN A 132 -1.88 18.82 9.97
N GLY A 133 -2.36 18.61 8.74
CA GLY A 133 -2.89 17.31 8.32
C GLY A 133 -1.81 16.23 8.34
N ILE A 134 -2.20 15.00 8.63
CA ILE A 134 -1.29 13.89 8.92
C ILE A 134 -1.16 12.97 7.70
N LEU A 135 0.06 12.67 7.31
CA LEU A 135 0.39 11.58 6.41
C LEU A 135 0.89 10.38 7.22
N VAL A 136 0.28 9.21 7.03
CA VAL A 136 0.73 7.95 7.62
C VAL A 136 1.02 6.94 6.53
N PHE A 137 2.22 6.40 6.51
CA PHE A 137 2.61 5.39 5.52
C PHE A 137 3.59 4.38 6.08
N ASP A 138 3.63 3.22 5.45
CA ASP A 138 4.61 2.17 5.74
C ASP A 138 5.55 1.98 4.54
N VAL A 139 6.77 1.56 4.82
CA VAL A 139 7.80 1.27 3.82
C VAL A 139 8.72 0.16 4.31
N LEU A 140 9.13 -0.72 3.39
CA LEU A 140 10.13 -1.74 3.67
C LEU A 140 11.54 -1.14 3.50
N VAL A 141 12.31 -1.07 4.58
CA VAL A 141 13.67 -0.50 4.59
C VAL A 141 14.77 -1.55 4.55
N GLY A 142 14.45 -2.84 4.72
CA GLY A 142 15.39 -3.97 4.76
C GLY A 142 15.59 -4.71 3.43
N LEU A 143 15.28 -4.10 2.27
CA LEU A 143 15.27 -4.78 0.96
C LEU A 143 16.62 -4.82 0.22
N MET A 144 17.74 -4.68 0.93
CA MET A 144 19.07 -4.47 0.33
C MET A 144 19.71 -5.71 -0.31
N ASP A 145 19.19 -6.91 -0.05
CA ASP A 145 19.78 -8.17 -0.49
C ASP A 145 18.90 -8.92 -1.49
N ASP A 146 19.53 -9.78 -2.30
CA ASP A 146 18.81 -10.76 -3.09
C ASP A 146 18.02 -11.70 -2.19
N SER A 147 16.81 -12.03 -2.59
CA SER A 147 15.97 -13.02 -1.90
C SER A 147 15.65 -14.18 -2.85
N PRO A 148 16.06 -15.41 -2.52
CA PRO A 148 15.72 -16.56 -3.34
C PRO A 148 14.21 -16.78 -3.36
N LEU A 149 13.69 -17.34 -4.46
CA LEU A 149 12.28 -17.70 -4.53
C LEU A 149 11.94 -18.68 -3.42
N SER A 150 11.07 -18.29 -2.51
CA SER A 150 10.75 -19.02 -1.29
C SER A 150 9.24 -19.06 -1.04
N PRO A 151 8.71 -20.11 -0.38
CA PRO A 151 7.31 -20.16 0.02
C PRO A 151 6.95 -18.96 0.93
N ALA A 152 5.87 -18.27 0.58
CA ALA A 152 5.40 -17.07 1.28
C ALA A 152 3.96 -17.21 1.83
N GLY A 153 3.40 -18.40 1.77
CA GLY A 153 2.13 -18.73 2.41
C GLY A 153 1.36 -19.81 1.67
N VAL A 154 0.46 -20.45 2.42
CA VAL A 154 -0.52 -21.41 1.92
C VAL A 154 -1.88 -21.04 2.51
N VAL A 155 -2.92 -21.02 1.66
CA VAL A 155 -4.30 -20.72 2.07
C VAL A 155 -5.25 -21.66 1.34
N SER A 156 -6.21 -22.25 2.06
CA SER A 156 -7.26 -23.06 1.46
C SER A 156 -8.58 -22.29 1.41
N LYS A 157 -9.26 -22.34 0.27
CA LYS A 157 -10.60 -21.77 0.09
C LYS A 157 -11.46 -22.77 -0.67
N GLY A 158 -12.41 -23.38 0.01
CA GLY A 158 -13.16 -24.52 -0.54
C GLY A 158 -12.23 -25.70 -0.82
N GLU A 159 -12.32 -26.26 -2.02
CA GLU A 159 -11.49 -27.39 -2.45
C GLU A 159 -10.13 -26.99 -3.07
N ILE A 160 -9.85 -25.70 -3.13
CA ILE A 160 -8.63 -25.17 -3.74
C ILE A 160 -7.66 -24.76 -2.65
N GLU A 161 -6.42 -25.27 -2.74
CA GLU A 161 -5.28 -24.80 -1.98
C GLU A 161 -4.46 -23.85 -2.86
N TYR A 162 -4.21 -22.66 -2.34
CA TYR A 162 -3.36 -21.64 -2.96
C TYR A 162 -2.02 -21.58 -2.26
N ARG A 163 -0.93 -21.60 -3.02
CA ARG A 163 0.43 -21.42 -2.53
C ARG A 163 1.03 -20.18 -3.15
N ARG A 164 1.65 -19.33 -2.34
CA ARG A 164 2.37 -18.15 -2.80
C ARG A 164 3.86 -18.34 -2.57
N PHE A 165 4.65 -17.94 -3.57
CA PHE A 165 6.11 -17.84 -3.49
C PHE A 165 6.53 -16.43 -3.83
N VAL A 166 7.58 -15.94 -3.19
CA VAL A 166 8.15 -14.61 -3.40
C VAL A 166 9.65 -14.72 -3.50
N GLY A 167 10.22 -13.99 -4.42
CA GLY A 167 11.67 -13.83 -4.57
C GLY A 167 12.01 -12.49 -5.18
N GLY A 168 13.29 -12.14 -5.22
CA GLY A 168 13.70 -10.90 -5.85
C GLY A 168 15.20 -10.77 -5.99
N LYS A 169 15.63 -9.92 -6.92
CA LYS A 169 17.02 -9.57 -7.17
C LYS A 169 17.23 -8.08 -7.07
N VAL A 170 18.27 -7.69 -6.38
CA VAL A 170 18.71 -6.30 -6.35
C VAL A 170 19.22 -5.91 -7.73
N LEU A 171 18.77 -4.78 -8.21
CA LEU A 171 19.13 -4.19 -9.50
C LEU A 171 19.97 -2.93 -9.25
N PRO A 172 20.66 -2.41 -10.27
CA PRO A 172 21.26 -1.08 -10.19
C PRO A 172 20.26 0.00 -9.81
N ASP A 173 20.73 1.18 -9.42
CA ASP A 173 19.95 2.38 -9.13
C ASP A 173 18.95 2.21 -7.98
N LYS A 174 19.33 1.46 -6.94
CA LYS A 174 18.50 1.21 -5.75
C LYS A 174 17.12 0.65 -6.09
N LYS A 175 17.06 -0.34 -6.97
CA LYS A 175 15.84 -1.05 -7.36
C LYS A 175 15.95 -2.53 -7.01
N LYS A 176 14.79 -3.18 -6.92
CA LYS A 176 14.71 -4.64 -6.76
C LYS A 176 13.63 -5.17 -7.70
N SER A 177 13.98 -6.16 -8.52
CA SER A 177 12.95 -6.94 -9.21
C SER A 177 12.33 -7.92 -8.22
N VAL A 178 11.01 -8.04 -8.27
CA VAL A 178 10.25 -8.97 -7.42
C VAL A 178 9.49 -9.92 -8.33
N ILE A 179 9.54 -11.19 -8.00
CA ILE A 179 8.74 -12.24 -8.63
C ILE A 179 7.75 -12.77 -7.59
N LEU A 180 6.47 -12.80 -7.97
CA LEU A 180 5.37 -13.41 -7.23
C LEU A 180 4.84 -14.59 -8.03
N ILE A 181 4.79 -15.78 -7.42
CA ILE A 181 4.18 -16.95 -8.04
C ILE A 181 3.02 -17.39 -7.15
N PHE A 182 1.89 -17.62 -7.80
CA PHE A 182 0.71 -18.20 -7.18
C PHE A 182 0.39 -19.52 -7.87
N GLU A 183 0.26 -20.58 -7.10
CA GLU A 183 -0.11 -21.91 -7.55
C GLU A 183 -1.44 -22.32 -6.93
N GLU A 184 -2.32 -22.88 -7.74
CA GLU A 184 -3.61 -23.40 -7.33
C GLU A 184 -3.60 -24.93 -7.44
N TYR A 185 -3.94 -25.58 -6.35
CA TYR A 185 -4.03 -27.03 -6.26
C TYR A 185 -5.46 -27.49 -5.97
N ARG A 186 -5.92 -28.52 -6.67
CA ARG A 186 -7.17 -29.20 -6.42
C ARG A 186 -6.92 -30.70 -6.23
N GLY A 187 -7.33 -31.27 -5.08
CA GLY A 187 -7.05 -32.68 -4.76
C GLY A 187 -5.55 -33.02 -4.82
N GLY A 188 -4.68 -32.10 -4.42
CA GLY A 188 -3.23 -32.26 -4.43
C GLY A 188 -2.56 -32.12 -5.80
N LYS A 189 -3.32 -31.84 -6.87
CA LYS A 189 -2.78 -31.65 -8.22
C LYS A 189 -2.72 -30.15 -8.54
N LEU A 190 -1.61 -29.69 -9.12
CA LEU A 190 -1.45 -28.35 -9.63
C LEU A 190 -2.40 -28.17 -10.84
N VAL A 191 -3.30 -27.19 -10.74
CA VAL A 191 -4.31 -26.88 -11.79
C VAL A 191 -4.05 -25.53 -12.46
N ASN A 192 -3.38 -24.59 -11.76
CA ASN A 192 -3.04 -23.30 -12.32
C ASN A 192 -1.76 -22.76 -11.68
N ARG A 193 -0.98 -21.95 -12.44
CA ARG A 193 0.20 -21.24 -11.96
C ARG A 193 0.27 -19.89 -12.64
N ILE A 194 0.28 -18.85 -11.82
CA ILE A 194 0.35 -17.46 -12.26
C ILE A 194 1.67 -16.87 -11.78
N GLU A 195 2.37 -16.21 -12.68
CA GLU A 195 3.62 -15.53 -12.40
C GLU A 195 3.49 -14.04 -12.70
N GLU A 196 3.83 -13.22 -11.72
CA GLU A 196 3.86 -11.76 -11.81
C GLU A 196 5.25 -11.23 -11.50
N HIS A 197 5.64 -10.21 -12.25
CA HIS A 197 6.89 -9.50 -12.06
C HIS A 197 6.61 -8.04 -11.78
N SER A 198 7.36 -7.47 -10.84
CA SER A 198 7.34 -6.04 -10.56
C SER A 198 8.74 -5.53 -10.28
N THR A 199 8.90 -4.23 -10.36
CA THR A 199 10.10 -3.54 -9.87
C THR A 199 9.69 -2.62 -8.75
N ILE A 200 10.42 -2.68 -7.64
CA ILE A 200 10.24 -1.80 -6.49
C ILE A 200 11.52 -0.99 -6.26
N GLY A 201 11.34 0.17 -5.66
CA GLY A 201 12.46 1.04 -5.30
C GLY A 201 12.95 0.75 -3.89
N ILE A 202 14.26 0.66 -3.72
CA ILE A 202 14.92 0.57 -2.43
C ILE A 202 15.17 1.99 -1.91
N ILE A 203 14.88 2.25 -0.65
CA ILE A 203 15.12 3.53 -0.02
C ILE A 203 15.53 3.33 1.44
N ASP A 204 16.45 4.14 1.93
CA ASP A 204 16.84 4.17 3.32
C ASP A 204 16.08 5.25 4.11
N ARG A 205 16.05 5.09 5.44
CA ARG A 205 15.34 5.99 6.35
C ARG A 205 15.77 7.46 6.21
N ASN A 206 17.06 7.72 6.06
CA ASN A 206 17.57 9.10 5.99
C ASN A 206 17.07 9.79 4.70
N ARG A 207 17.04 9.06 3.58
CA ARG A 207 16.52 9.62 2.33
C ARG A 207 15.00 9.87 2.40
N ILE A 208 14.25 9.02 3.09
CA ILE A 208 12.82 9.26 3.35
C ILE A 208 12.63 10.57 4.13
N HIS A 209 13.41 10.79 5.19
CA HIS A 209 13.35 12.05 5.97
C HIS A 209 13.67 13.28 5.12
N SER A 210 14.69 13.20 4.24
CA SER A 210 15.01 14.30 3.32
C SER A 210 13.85 14.62 2.40
N LEU A 211 13.25 13.60 1.75
CA LEU A 211 12.11 13.76 0.85
C LEU A 211 10.88 14.34 1.55
N LEU A 212 10.59 13.90 2.77
CA LEU A 212 9.51 14.45 3.57
C LEU A 212 9.73 15.94 3.88
N ASN A 213 10.94 16.30 4.30
CA ASN A 213 11.28 17.70 4.56
C ASN A 213 11.21 18.56 3.27
N GLU A 214 11.76 18.07 2.15
CA GLU A 214 11.71 18.71 0.84
C GLU A 214 10.26 18.96 0.38
N SER A 215 9.35 18.03 0.67
CA SER A 215 7.93 18.10 0.32
C SER A 215 7.03 18.81 1.35
N GLY A 216 7.62 19.42 2.39
CA GLY A 216 6.88 20.23 3.38
C GLY A 216 6.24 19.43 4.50
N PHE A 217 6.76 18.24 4.80
CA PHE A 217 6.36 17.43 5.95
C PHE A 217 7.41 17.45 7.07
N LYS A 218 6.94 17.31 8.30
CA LYS A 218 7.75 17.06 9.48
C LYS A 218 7.39 15.71 10.07
N VAL A 219 8.36 14.83 10.25
CA VAL A 219 8.17 13.55 10.93
C VAL A 219 7.86 13.79 12.41
N ASN A 220 6.75 13.21 12.88
CA ASN A 220 6.34 13.26 14.29
C ASN A 220 6.68 11.97 15.02
N LYS A 221 6.39 10.80 14.39
CA LYS A 221 6.60 9.49 15.00
C LYS A 221 7.07 8.48 13.98
N GLU A 222 7.77 7.46 14.47
CA GLU A 222 8.22 6.33 13.69
C GLU A 222 8.00 5.04 14.48
N PHE A 223 7.43 4.04 13.81
CA PHE A 223 7.15 2.74 14.41
C PHE A 223 7.75 1.63 13.55
N GLY A 224 8.20 0.55 14.20
CA GLY A 224 8.66 -0.68 13.56
C GLY A 224 7.54 -1.69 13.33
N ASN A 225 6.38 -1.48 13.96
CA ASN A 225 5.22 -2.36 13.82
C ASN A 225 3.91 -1.60 14.06
N TYR A 226 2.78 -2.19 13.64
CA TYR A 226 1.42 -1.61 13.76
C TYR A 226 0.82 -1.70 15.18
N ASP A 227 1.56 -2.18 16.15
CA ASP A 227 1.23 -2.15 17.58
C ASP A 227 1.83 -0.92 18.31
N TYR A 228 2.29 0.07 17.54
CA TYR A 228 2.96 1.29 18.01
C TYR A 228 4.34 1.08 18.65
N THR A 229 4.95 -0.11 18.49
CA THR A 229 6.34 -0.32 18.89
C THR A 229 7.24 0.68 18.14
N PRO A 230 8.05 1.51 18.85
CA PRO A 230 8.95 2.45 18.20
C PRO A 230 9.93 1.75 17.25
N TYR A 231 10.19 2.39 16.11
CA TYR A 231 11.17 1.90 15.15
C TYR A 231 12.56 1.81 15.76
N LYS A 232 13.27 0.72 15.44
CA LYS A 232 14.68 0.52 15.80
C LYS A 232 15.47 0.24 14.54
N GLU A 233 16.72 0.66 14.52
CA GLU A 233 17.61 0.32 13.40
C GLU A 233 17.73 -1.20 13.26
N GLY A 234 17.54 -1.69 12.03
CA GLY A 234 17.47 -3.12 11.73
C GLY A 234 16.04 -3.69 11.61
N ASP A 235 15.01 -2.93 11.95
CA ASP A 235 13.63 -3.30 11.63
C ASP A 235 13.44 -3.28 10.10
N GLU A 236 12.74 -4.28 9.56
CA GLU A 236 12.48 -4.38 8.13
C GLU A 236 11.40 -3.39 7.65
N THR A 237 10.49 -3.02 8.55
CA THR A 237 9.39 -2.10 8.25
C THR A 237 9.56 -0.81 9.03
N LEU A 238 9.42 0.31 8.35
CA LEU A 238 9.34 1.63 8.93
C LEU A 238 7.95 2.21 8.66
N ILE A 239 7.22 2.55 9.71
CA ILE A 239 5.92 3.22 9.64
C ILE A 239 6.12 4.65 10.12
N ILE A 240 5.74 5.62 9.30
CA ILE A 240 5.96 7.05 9.57
C ILE A 240 4.62 7.76 9.73
N GLU A 241 4.51 8.55 10.81
CA GLU A 241 3.55 9.61 10.97
C GLU A 241 4.25 10.94 10.71
N ALA A 242 3.80 11.70 9.72
CA ALA A 242 4.35 13.01 9.40
C ALA A 242 3.23 14.05 9.28
N ALA A 243 3.47 15.27 9.75
CA ALA A 243 2.53 16.39 9.64
C ALA A 243 2.92 17.33 8.52
N LYS A 244 1.94 17.84 7.77
CA LYS A 244 2.15 18.94 6.84
C LYS A 244 2.47 20.22 7.61
N VAL A 245 3.60 20.87 7.28
CA VAL A 245 4.06 22.11 7.92
C VAL A 245 4.17 23.30 6.96
N LYS A 246 4.08 23.04 5.65
CA LYS A 246 4.11 24.06 4.58
C LYS A 246 3.11 23.72 3.49
#